data_d16603a0b05e77ad56995b5fe65c6d22
#
_entry.id   d16603a0b05e77ad56995b5fe65c6d22
#
_cell.length_a   1.000
_cell.length_b   1.000
_cell.length_c   1.000
_cell.angle_alpha   90.00
_cell.angle_beta   90.00
_cell.angle_gamma   90.00
#
_symmetry.space_group_name_H-M   'P 1'
#
loop_
_entity.id
_entity.type
_entity.pdbx_description
1 polymer ?
#
loop_
_entity_poly.entity_id
_entity_poly.type
_entity_poly.pdbx_seq_one_letter_code
_entity_poly.pdbx_strand_id
1 'polypeptide(L)'
;MERALSGFSSRTKFRAGYLGESMDDSILIIFGTETGNAEDVAVDIGNMASKHGLTGNVIDMEDVSVEDLSSSKRLIVSISTWGEGEQPDNAQRLYDEVEGSDIESMKGVNYAVLALGDTAFELFCESGKEWDRVLEEKGGTRVNGRIDCDTDYRDYVDEWIETTLGMMRLLPS
;
A
#
# COMPACT_ATOMS: atom_id res chain seq x y z
N MET A 1 -13.64 19.66 -0.79
CA MET A 1 -13.28 19.43 -1.10
C MET A 1 -12.87 18.94 -0.85
N GLU A 2 -13.15 18.43 -0.72
CA GLU A 2 -12.76 17.88 -0.78
C GLU A 2 -12.26 17.17 -0.28
N ARG A 3 -12.64 16.83 0.15
CA ARG A 3 -12.10 16.16 0.46
C ARG A 3 -11.21 15.92 0.46
N ALA A 4 -11.35 15.80 0.49
CA ALA A 4 -10.53 15.54 0.17
C ALA A 4 -9.99 15.29 0.24
N LEU A 5 -10.43 15.17 0.25
CA LEU A 5 -9.97 14.96 -0.07
C LEU A 5 -9.72 14.51 -0.03
N SER A 6 -10.15 14.31 0.23
CA SER A 6 -9.84 14.02 -0.03
C SER A 6 -9.78 13.75 -0.29
N GLY A 7 -10.36 13.45 -0.36
CA GLY A 7 -10.13 13.45 -0.88
C GLY A 7 -10.15 13.32 -1.35
N PHE A 8 -10.67 13.15 -1.65
CA PHE A 8 -10.62 13.19 -2.45
C PHE A 8 -10.55 13.00 -2.76
N SER A 9 -10.90 12.64 -2.66
CA SER A 9 -10.85 12.43 -3.28
C SER A 9 -10.55 12.18 -3.71
N SER A 10 -10.77 12.06 -3.64
CA SER A 10 -10.29 11.77 -4.23
C SER A 10 -9.92 11.27 -5.05
N ARG A 11 -9.95 11.21 -5.40
CA ARG A 11 -9.43 10.47 -6.14
C ARG A 11 -9.41 10.70 -7.42
N THR A 12 -9.61 10.96 -7.97
CA THR A 12 -9.57 11.15 -9.18
C THR A 12 -9.00 12.15 -9.61
N LYS A 13 -8.80 12.93 -9.24
CA LYS A 13 -8.24 13.85 -9.70
C LYS A 13 -7.03 13.94 -9.55
N PHE A 14 -6.67 13.58 -8.72
CA PHE A 14 -5.41 13.87 -8.62
C PHE A 14 -4.68 13.13 -9.59
N ARG A 15 -5.15 12.34 -10.30
CA ARG A 15 -4.34 11.78 -11.13
C ARG A 15 -4.29 12.30 -12.29
N ALA A 16 -4.83 12.79 -12.72
CA ALA A 16 -4.67 13.21 -13.88
C ALA A 16 -3.87 14.16 -14.03
N GLY A 17 -3.77 14.63 -14.37
CA GLY A 17 -3.07 15.44 -14.66
C GLY A 17 -2.16 15.95 -14.10
N TYR A 18 -2.33 16.46 -13.42
CA TYR A 18 -1.42 17.11 -12.93
C TYR A 18 -0.30 16.45 -12.89
N LEU A 19 -0.38 15.65 -13.27
CA LEU A 19 0.61 15.11 -13.28
C LEU A 19 1.69 15.61 -13.56
N GLY A 20 1.98 15.96 -14.00
CA GLY A 20 3.07 16.49 -14.42
C GLY A 20 4.27 16.23 -13.67
N GLU A 21 5.06 17.08 -13.44
CA GLU A 21 6.28 16.93 -12.90
C GLU A 21 6.33 16.55 -11.53
N SER A 22 5.51 16.96 -10.76
CA SER A 22 5.66 16.67 -9.40
C SER A 22 5.34 15.24 -9.06
N MET A 23 4.95 14.49 -10.07
CA MET A 23 4.68 13.19 -9.78
C MET A 23 5.80 12.37 -9.35
N ASP A 24 6.99 12.73 -9.58
CA ASP A 24 8.13 11.98 -9.16
C ASP A 24 8.25 11.88 -7.65
N ASP A 25 7.56 12.72 -6.92
CA ASP A 25 7.61 12.69 -5.47
C ASP A 25 6.43 11.97 -4.84
N SER A 26 5.51 11.44 -5.62
CA SER A 26 4.31 10.86 -5.03
C SER A 26 4.53 9.41 -4.61
N ILE A 27 3.81 9.00 -3.58
CA ILE A 27 3.79 7.61 -3.16
C ILE A 27 2.35 7.27 -2.83
N LEU A 28 1.87 6.16 -3.39
CA LEU A 28 0.53 5.67 -3.15
C LEU A 28 0.57 4.71 -1.97
N ILE A 29 -0.30 4.93 -1.00
CA ILE A 29 -0.37 4.10 0.20
C ILE A 29 -1.81 3.61 0.29
N ILE A 30 -2.00 2.30 0.14
CA ILE A 30 -3.35 1.74 0.16
C ILE A 30 -3.51 0.83 1.36
N PHE A 31 -4.75 0.73 1.87
CA PHE A 31 -4.98 -0.09 3.04
C PHE A 31 -6.22 -0.95 2.90
N GLY A 32 -6.15 -2.14 3.51
CA GLY A 32 -7.30 -3.02 3.66
C GLY A 32 -7.39 -3.42 5.11
N THR A 33 -8.57 -3.26 5.73
CA THR A 33 -8.72 -3.45 7.16
C THR A 33 -10.16 -3.79 7.51
N GLU A 34 -10.32 -4.51 8.63
CA GLU A 34 -11.65 -4.75 9.19
C GLU A 34 -11.85 -3.93 10.46
N THR A 35 -10.78 -3.72 11.23
CA THR A 35 -10.89 -3.07 12.53
C THR A 35 -10.31 -1.66 12.54
N GLY A 36 -9.67 -1.23 11.45
CA GLY A 36 -9.10 0.11 11.38
C GLY A 36 -7.61 0.19 11.63
N ASN A 37 -6.97 -0.88 12.08
CA ASN A 37 -5.55 -0.81 12.42
C ASN A 37 -4.67 -0.56 11.20
N ALA A 38 -4.95 -1.23 10.08
CA ALA A 38 -4.15 -1.04 8.87
C ALA A 38 -4.36 0.36 8.30
N GLU A 39 -5.54 0.93 8.49
CA GLU A 39 -5.79 2.30 8.07
C GLU A 39 -4.97 3.27 8.92
N ASP A 40 -4.94 3.08 10.24
CA ASP A 40 -4.16 3.94 11.12
C ASP A 40 -2.69 3.92 10.72
N VAL A 41 -2.16 2.74 10.41
CA VAL A 41 -0.76 2.63 9.99
C VAL A 41 -0.55 3.32 8.65
N ALA A 42 -1.50 3.18 7.72
CA ALA A 42 -1.38 3.84 6.41
C ALA A 42 -1.34 5.36 6.57
N VAL A 43 -2.15 5.91 7.47
CA VAL A 43 -2.15 7.34 7.75
C VAL A 43 -0.79 7.76 8.32
N ASP A 44 -0.25 6.95 9.24
CA ASP A 44 1.08 7.25 9.80
C ASP A 44 2.14 7.26 8.70
N ILE A 45 2.09 6.30 7.77
CA ILE A 45 3.03 6.26 6.65
C ILE A 45 2.90 7.55 5.83
N GLY A 46 1.68 7.96 5.54
CA GLY A 46 1.45 9.19 4.79
C GLY A 46 2.03 10.41 5.48
N ASN A 47 1.86 10.49 6.80
CA ASN A 47 2.40 11.59 7.56
C ASN A 47 3.94 11.57 7.59
N MET A 48 4.53 10.38 7.64
CA MET A 48 5.98 10.26 7.66
C MET A 48 6.59 10.48 6.30
N ALA A 49 5.83 10.28 5.23
CA ALA A 49 6.34 10.42 3.86
C ALA A 49 6.89 11.82 3.61
N SER A 50 6.25 12.84 4.16
CA SER A 50 6.69 14.21 3.91
C SER A 50 8.09 14.47 4.49
N LYS A 51 8.46 13.77 5.55
CA LYS A 51 9.80 13.91 6.11
C LYS A 51 10.86 13.36 5.19
N HIS A 52 10.49 12.52 4.24
CA HIS A 52 11.40 11.94 3.28
C HIS A 52 11.27 12.61 1.90
N GLY A 53 10.58 13.74 1.82
CA GLY A 53 10.43 14.45 0.56
C GLY A 53 9.42 13.82 -0.38
N LEU A 54 8.52 12.99 0.14
CA LEU A 54 7.52 12.32 -0.67
C LEU A 54 6.13 12.86 -0.32
N THR A 55 5.23 12.84 -1.30
CA THR A 55 3.84 13.25 -1.10
C THR A 55 2.99 11.99 -1.04
N GLY A 56 2.48 11.68 0.14
CA GLY A 56 1.70 10.47 0.33
C GLY A 56 0.24 10.64 -0.05
N ASN A 57 -0.29 9.65 -0.77
CA ASN A 57 -1.71 9.58 -1.09
C ASN A 57 -2.24 8.32 -0.43
N VAL A 58 -3.03 8.47 0.63
CA VAL A 58 -3.54 7.35 1.42
C VAL A 58 -4.97 7.07 0.97
N ILE A 59 -5.21 5.88 0.44
CA ILE A 59 -6.50 5.55 -0.17
C ILE A 59 -6.95 4.17 0.26
N ASP A 60 -8.24 4.06 0.61
CA ASP A 60 -8.87 2.78 0.93
C ASP A 60 -8.86 1.90 -0.32
N MET A 61 -8.53 0.64 -0.17
CA MET A 61 -8.50 -0.29 -1.31
C MET A 61 -9.84 -0.36 -2.03
N GLU A 62 -10.93 -0.08 -1.35
CA GLU A 62 -12.23 -0.08 -1.98
C GLU A 62 -12.33 0.96 -3.10
N ASP A 63 -11.54 2.02 -3.02
CA ASP A 63 -11.56 3.12 -3.97
C ASP A 63 -10.40 3.08 -4.96
N VAL A 64 -9.67 1.97 -5.03
CA VAL A 64 -8.47 1.85 -5.86
C VAL A 64 -8.73 0.86 -6.99
N SER A 65 -8.25 1.18 -8.19
CA SER A 65 -8.33 0.28 -9.34
C SER A 65 -6.96 -0.30 -9.65
N VAL A 66 -6.94 -1.34 -10.49
CA VAL A 66 -5.68 -1.90 -10.97
C VAL A 66 -4.88 -0.83 -11.71
N GLU A 67 -5.59 0.05 -12.45
CA GLU A 67 -4.90 1.12 -13.18
C GLU A 67 -4.24 2.11 -12.25
N ASP A 68 -4.86 2.40 -11.11
CA ASP A 68 -4.25 3.27 -10.12
C ASP A 68 -2.93 2.68 -9.64
N LEU A 69 -2.90 1.37 -9.42
CA LEU A 69 -1.68 0.71 -8.99
C LEU A 69 -0.63 0.71 -10.09
N SER A 70 -1.02 0.33 -11.30
CA SER A 70 -0.06 0.20 -12.39
C SER A 70 0.52 1.55 -12.80
N SER A 71 -0.16 2.63 -12.50
CA SER A 71 0.32 3.98 -12.80
C SER A 71 1.22 4.54 -11.73
N SER A 72 1.32 3.89 -10.57
CA SER A 72 2.10 4.43 -9.48
C SER A 72 3.53 3.94 -9.57
N LYS A 73 4.47 4.82 -9.30
CA LYS A 73 5.86 4.44 -9.27
C LYS A 73 6.23 3.87 -7.91
N ARG A 74 5.62 4.37 -6.87
CA ARG A 74 5.89 3.95 -5.49
C ARG A 74 4.60 3.54 -4.82
N LEU A 75 4.59 2.36 -4.22
CA LEU A 75 3.38 1.80 -3.61
C LEU A 75 3.72 1.14 -2.29
N ILE A 76 2.98 1.49 -1.24
CA ILE A 76 3.05 0.74 0.02
C ILE A 76 1.66 0.19 0.31
N VAL A 77 1.60 -1.09 0.63
CA VAL A 77 0.36 -1.77 0.98
C VAL A 77 0.34 -2.00 2.48
N SER A 78 -0.70 -1.52 3.15
CA SER A 78 -0.92 -1.77 4.58
C SER A 78 -2.15 -2.66 4.68
N ILE A 79 -1.99 -3.89 5.15
CA ILE A 79 -3.07 -4.86 5.02
C ILE A 79 -3.18 -5.74 6.25
N SER A 80 -4.41 -5.91 6.75
CA SER A 80 -4.71 -6.82 7.85
C SER A 80 -5.15 -8.16 7.29
N THR A 81 -4.98 -9.21 8.08
CA THR A 81 -5.52 -10.52 7.77
C THR A 81 -6.78 -10.72 8.61
N TRP A 82 -7.88 -11.14 7.95
CA TRP A 82 -9.16 -11.32 8.63
C TRP A 82 -9.47 -12.81 8.76
N GLY A 83 -10.13 -13.16 9.83
CA GLY A 83 -10.59 -14.53 10.04
C GLY A 83 -9.45 -15.52 9.95
N GLU A 84 -9.62 -16.52 9.10
CA GLU A 84 -8.63 -17.56 8.97
C GLU A 84 -7.76 -17.37 7.74
N GLY A 85 -7.20 -16.24 7.59
CA GLY A 85 -6.29 -15.95 6.48
C GLY A 85 -6.93 -15.22 5.33
N GLU A 86 -8.09 -14.62 5.55
CA GLU A 86 -8.85 -13.99 4.48
C GLU A 86 -8.48 -12.52 4.30
N GLN A 87 -8.69 -12.03 3.08
CA GLN A 87 -8.55 -10.61 2.82
C GLN A 87 -9.67 -9.86 3.53
N PRO A 88 -9.40 -8.66 4.06
CA PRO A 88 -10.49 -7.82 4.57
C PRO A 88 -11.51 -7.52 3.46
N ASP A 89 -12.74 -7.26 3.86
CA ASP A 89 -13.80 -7.01 2.88
C ASP A 89 -13.46 -5.90 1.91
N ASN A 90 -12.83 -4.83 2.39
CA ASN A 90 -12.50 -3.71 1.51
C ASN A 90 -11.31 -3.98 0.60
N ALA A 91 -10.63 -5.12 0.76
CA ALA A 91 -9.47 -5.46 -0.04
C ALA A 91 -9.76 -6.55 -1.07
N GLN A 92 -10.79 -7.35 -0.85
CA GLN A 92 -10.98 -8.57 -1.64
C GLN A 92 -11.13 -8.30 -3.13
N ARG A 93 -11.93 -7.29 -3.48
CA ARG A 93 -12.17 -6.99 -4.90
C ARG A 93 -10.87 -6.59 -5.59
N LEU A 94 -10.11 -5.70 -4.98
CA LEU A 94 -8.87 -5.23 -5.60
C LEU A 94 -7.86 -6.36 -5.71
N TYR A 95 -7.75 -7.18 -4.68
CA TYR A 95 -6.84 -8.32 -4.73
C TYR A 95 -7.19 -9.26 -5.88
N ASP A 96 -8.48 -9.58 -6.02
CA ASP A 96 -8.94 -10.47 -7.08
C ASP A 96 -8.67 -9.86 -8.46
N GLU A 97 -8.85 -8.56 -8.59
CA GLU A 97 -8.60 -7.89 -9.87
C GLU A 97 -7.12 -7.88 -10.22
N VAL A 98 -6.26 -7.68 -9.24
CA VAL A 98 -4.81 -7.73 -9.49
C VAL A 98 -4.40 -9.14 -9.88
N GLU A 99 -4.92 -10.13 -9.16
CA GLU A 99 -4.58 -11.53 -9.44
C GLU A 99 -5.02 -11.92 -10.85
N GLY A 100 -6.16 -11.44 -11.29
CA GLY A 100 -6.67 -11.71 -12.63
C GLY A 100 -6.12 -10.83 -13.72
N SER A 101 -5.25 -9.88 -13.39
CA SER A 101 -4.75 -8.93 -14.39
C SER A 101 -3.60 -9.51 -15.20
N ASP A 102 -3.14 -8.72 -16.18
CA ASP A 102 -2.06 -9.13 -17.07
C ASP A 102 -0.80 -9.44 -16.27
N ILE A 103 0.01 -10.38 -16.77
CA ILE A 103 1.22 -10.85 -16.10
C ILE A 103 2.24 -9.72 -15.91
N GLU A 104 2.15 -8.64 -16.64
CA GLU A 104 3.05 -7.51 -16.46
C GLU A 104 2.33 -6.26 -16.01
N SER A 105 1.17 -6.41 -15.39
CA SER A 105 0.35 -5.25 -15.02
C SER A 105 1.06 -4.34 -14.02
N MET A 106 1.97 -4.88 -13.20
CA MET A 106 2.66 -4.10 -12.18
C MET A 106 4.09 -3.75 -12.58
N LYS A 107 4.43 -3.91 -13.85
CA LYS A 107 5.78 -3.58 -14.31
C LYS A 107 6.00 -2.08 -14.10
N GLY A 108 7.11 -1.71 -13.48
CA GLY A 108 7.41 -0.31 -13.17
C GLY A 108 6.91 0.15 -11.81
N VAL A 109 6.14 -0.68 -11.11
CA VAL A 109 5.67 -0.36 -9.77
C VAL A 109 6.68 -0.87 -8.76
N ASN A 110 7.15 0.03 -7.89
CA ASN A 110 8.09 -0.31 -6.83
C ASN A 110 7.31 -0.35 -5.54
N TYR A 111 7.28 -1.51 -4.88
CA TYR A 111 6.34 -1.72 -3.78
C TYR A 111 6.99 -2.28 -2.52
N ALA A 112 6.29 -2.13 -1.41
CA ALA A 112 6.60 -2.81 -0.17
C ALA A 112 5.29 -3.09 0.56
N VAL A 113 5.26 -4.14 1.37
CA VAL A 113 4.04 -4.59 2.04
C VAL A 113 4.24 -4.63 3.54
N LEU A 114 3.33 -4.01 4.26
CA LEU A 114 3.27 -4.06 5.72
C LEU A 114 2.03 -4.85 6.09
N ALA A 115 2.23 -6.00 6.71
CA ALA A 115 1.15 -6.91 7.04
C ALA A 115 0.91 -6.91 8.54
N LEU A 116 -0.35 -6.78 8.92
CA LEU A 116 -0.77 -6.88 10.31
C LEU A 116 -1.52 -8.18 10.53
N GLY A 117 -1.28 -8.83 11.65
CA GLY A 117 -1.94 -10.08 11.96
C GLY A 117 -1.84 -10.38 13.45
N ASP A 118 -2.10 -11.63 13.79
CA ASP A 118 -2.08 -12.10 15.16
C ASP A 118 -1.49 -13.50 15.13
N THR A 119 -0.38 -13.71 15.82
CA THR A 119 0.29 -15.01 15.84
C THR A 119 -0.55 -16.09 16.56
N ALA A 120 -1.62 -15.69 17.24
CA ALA A 120 -2.54 -16.66 17.81
C ALA A 120 -3.31 -17.42 16.73
N PHE A 121 -3.34 -16.91 15.48
CA PHE A 121 -4.02 -17.57 14.40
C PHE A 121 -3.02 -18.28 13.50
N GLU A 122 -3.47 -19.42 12.95
CA GLU A 122 -2.58 -20.28 12.18
C GLU A 122 -2.04 -19.61 10.92
N LEU A 123 -2.88 -18.85 10.24
CA LEU A 123 -2.47 -18.20 9.00
C LEU A 123 -2.08 -16.75 9.28
N PHE A 124 -1.00 -16.60 10.04
CA PHE A 124 -0.49 -15.29 10.46
C PHE A 124 -0.06 -14.44 9.26
N CYS A 125 -0.64 -13.25 9.15
CA CYS A 125 -0.32 -12.26 8.10
C CYS A 125 -0.50 -12.81 6.68
N GLU A 126 -1.42 -13.74 6.50
CA GLU A 126 -1.60 -14.39 5.21
C GLU A 126 -1.99 -13.42 4.11
N SER A 127 -2.86 -12.44 4.41
CA SER A 127 -3.26 -11.45 3.41
C SER A 127 -2.06 -10.67 2.87
N GLY A 128 -1.16 -10.28 3.77
CA GLY A 128 0.05 -9.56 3.35
C GLY A 128 0.97 -10.43 2.51
N LYS A 129 1.07 -11.72 2.86
CA LYS A 129 1.89 -12.64 2.07
C LYS A 129 1.33 -12.78 0.67
N GLU A 130 0.01 -12.80 0.55
CA GLU A 130 -0.63 -12.89 -0.76
C GLU A 130 -0.40 -11.64 -1.59
N TRP A 131 -0.51 -10.45 -0.97
CA TRP A 131 -0.23 -9.21 -1.68
C TRP A 131 1.23 -9.12 -2.13
N ASP A 132 2.14 -9.50 -1.24
CA ASP A 132 3.56 -9.48 -1.55
C ASP A 132 3.88 -10.39 -2.74
N ARG A 133 3.25 -11.57 -2.77
CA ARG A 133 3.46 -12.52 -3.85
C ARG A 133 2.85 -12.04 -5.16
N VAL A 134 1.59 -11.56 -5.13
CA VAL A 134 0.90 -11.23 -6.38
C VAL A 134 1.53 -10.01 -7.05
N LEU A 135 1.99 -9.04 -6.28
CA LEU A 135 2.62 -7.87 -6.88
C LEU A 135 3.91 -8.26 -7.58
N GLU A 136 4.67 -9.18 -7.01
CA GLU A 136 5.88 -9.66 -7.67
C GLU A 136 5.55 -10.48 -8.91
N GLU A 137 4.54 -11.33 -8.82
CA GLU A 137 4.14 -12.16 -9.95
C GLU A 137 3.69 -11.33 -11.13
N LYS A 138 3.14 -10.16 -10.88
CA LYS A 138 2.67 -9.27 -11.95
C LYS A 138 3.73 -8.28 -12.40
N GLY A 139 4.98 -8.48 -12.02
CA GLY A 139 6.10 -7.70 -12.53
C GLY A 139 6.57 -6.56 -11.67
N GLY A 140 5.98 -6.37 -10.50
CA GLY A 140 6.41 -5.30 -9.59
C GLY A 140 7.78 -5.58 -9.00
N THR A 141 8.44 -4.53 -8.55
CA THR A 141 9.76 -4.63 -7.92
C THR A 141 9.62 -4.37 -6.41
N ARG A 142 10.02 -5.36 -5.61
CA ARG A 142 9.97 -5.22 -4.16
C ARG A 142 11.13 -4.34 -3.70
N VAL A 143 10.81 -3.23 -3.05
CA VAL A 143 11.83 -2.28 -2.62
C VAL A 143 12.41 -2.69 -1.27
N ASN A 144 11.59 -3.19 -0.38
CA ASN A 144 12.02 -3.64 0.93
C ASN A 144 11.27 -4.93 1.27
N GLY A 145 11.86 -5.77 2.10
CA GLY A 145 11.20 -6.99 2.52
C GLY A 145 9.93 -6.70 3.29
N ARG A 146 8.94 -7.58 3.13
CA ARG A 146 7.67 -7.44 3.84
C ARG A 146 7.91 -7.51 5.35
N ILE A 147 7.17 -6.72 6.11
CA ILE A 147 7.17 -6.86 7.56
C ILE A 147 5.86 -7.52 7.97
N ASP A 148 5.95 -8.57 8.77
CA ASP A 148 4.78 -9.28 9.30
C ASP A 148 4.67 -8.90 10.77
N CYS A 149 3.63 -8.13 11.11
CA CYS A 149 3.47 -7.53 12.42
C CYS A 149 2.44 -8.26 13.24
N ASP A 150 2.78 -8.54 14.48
CA ASP A 150 1.83 -9.11 15.45
C ASP A 150 1.07 -7.96 16.12
N THR A 151 0.33 -8.26 17.16
CA THR A 151 -0.52 -7.27 17.84
C THR A 151 0.27 -6.15 18.49
N ASP A 152 1.58 -6.36 18.72
CA ASP A 152 2.43 -5.33 19.31
C ASP A 152 3.13 -4.46 18.25
N TYR A 153 2.56 -4.35 17.07
CA TYR A 153 3.20 -3.71 15.91
C TYR A 153 3.66 -2.28 16.19
N ARG A 154 3.00 -1.57 17.08
CA ARG A 154 3.36 -0.17 17.33
C ARG A 154 4.75 -0.02 17.97
N ASP A 155 5.29 -1.10 18.50
CA ASP A 155 6.60 -1.04 19.16
C ASP A 155 7.75 -1.05 18.15
N TYR A 156 7.51 -1.49 16.90
CA TYR A 156 8.63 -1.64 15.96
C TYR A 156 8.32 -1.25 14.52
N VAL A 157 7.08 -0.91 14.22
CA VAL A 157 6.71 -0.65 12.83
C VAL A 157 7.34 0.63 12.28
N ASP A 158 7.59 1.61 13.14
CA ASP A 158 8.12 2.89 12.68
C ASP A 158 9.48 2.75 12.02
N GLU A 159 10.32 1.86 12.53
CA GLU A 159 11.65 1.67 11.94
C GLU A 159 11.52 1.14 10.51
N TRP A 160 10.63 0.19 10.29
CA TRP A 160 10.43 -0.35 8.94
C TRP A 160 9.91 0.74 8.01
N ILE A 161 8.99 1.59 8.51
CA ILE A 161 8.42 2.65 7.69
C ILE A 161 9.50 3.65 7.29
N GLU A 162 10.33 4.06 8.25
CA GLU A 162 11.39 5.01 7.96
C GLU A 162 12.36 4.45 6.92
N THR A 163 12.76 3.19 7.09
CA THR A 163 13.69 2.56 6.17
C THR A 163 13.07 2.46 4.77
N THR A 164 11.81 2.04 4.70
CA THR A 164 11.13 1.87 3.42
C THR A 164 10.97 3.19 2.69
N LEU A 165 10.55 4.24 3.41
CA LEU A 165 10.37 5.54 2.78
C LEU A 165 11.71 6.10 2.29
N GLY A 166 12.78 5.86 3.04
CA GLY A 166 14.11 6.26 2.59
C GLY A 166 14.50 5.58 1.29
N MET A 167 14.22 4.27 1.18
CA MET A 167 14.51 3.54 -0.04
C MET A 167 13.64 4.04 -1.20
N MET A 168 12.37 4.32 -0.92
CA MET A 168 11.45 4.80 -1.96
C MET A 168 11.90 6.17 -2.49
N ARG A 169 12.42 7.02 -1.60
CA ARG A 169 12.89 8.35 -2.01
C ARG A 169 14.06 8.27 -2.97
N LEU A 170 14.91 7.25 -2.82
CA LEU A 170 16.11 7.14 -3.64
C LEU A 170 15.89 6.51 -5.01
N LEU A 171 14.67 6.11 -5.32
CA LEU A 171 14.38 5.51 -6.63
C LEU A 171 14.59 6.56 -7.72
N PRO A 172 15.12 6.13 -8.90
CA PRO A 172 15.33 7.08 -9.99
C PRO A 172 14.00 7.63 -10.50
N SER A 173 14.06 8.81 -11.04
CA SER A 173 12.87 9.47 -11.60
C SER A 173 12.39 8.81 -12.88
#